data_485becc86f4bb9fa1d2650b9a67f2d06
#
_entry.id   485becc86f4bb9fa1d2650b9a67f2d06
#
_cell.length_a   1.000
_cell.length_b   1.000
_cell.length_c   1.000
_cell.angle_alpha   90.00
_cell.angle_beta   90.00
_cell.angle_gamma   90.00
#
_symmetry.space_group_name_H-M   'P 1'
#
loop_
_entity.id
_entity.type
_entity.pdbx_description
1 polymer ?
#
loop_
_entity_poly.entity_id
_entity_poly.type
_entity_poly.pdbx_seq_one_letter_code
_entity_poly.pdbx_strand_id
1 'polypeptide(L)'
;ALAVFPNTNPVLDNKGALDSLKFRSADKMVEFFPIASLTVGTEGMDISEMADLKEAGAVAFSDGKKSIQHAGVIKRAFRYTSTMDSMIVNHPNDKTLSETGIMNESAESAFMGMKGIPGLAEEISLHRDLQLCEYNDAKLLSHMGSGYI
;
A
#
# COMPACT_ATOMS: atom_id res chain seq x y z
N ALA A 1 -11.81 9.14 -14.45
CA ALA A 1 -11.56 7.99 -13.59
C ALA A 1 -10.83 8.44 -12.32
N LEU A 2 -11.16 7.87 -11.18
CA LEU A 2 -10.55 8.17 -9.88
C LEU A 2 -10.24 6.86 -9.14
N ALA A 3 -8.97 6.63 -8.80
CA ALA A 3 -8.60 5.55 -7.89
C ALA A 3 -8.80 6.00 -6.44
N VAL A 4 -9.50 5.20 -5.65
CA VAL A 4 -9.80 5.48 -4.25
C VAL A 4 -9.01 4.53 -3.37
N PHE A 5 -8.09 5.06 -2.57
CA PHE A 5 -7.29 4.29 -1.62
C PHE A 5 -8.11 3.85 -0.40
N PRO A 6 -7.72 2.78 0.31
CA PRO A 6 -8.51 2.16 1.37
C PRO A 6 -8.58 2.99 2.67
N ASN A 7 -7.80 4.05 2.81
CA ASN A 7 -7.75 4.92 4.00
C ASN A 7 -9.00 5.81 4.14
N THR A 8 -10.15 5.23 3.96
CA THR A 8 -11.47 5.86 4.12
C THR A 8 -12.04 5.58 5.52
N ASN A 9 -13.17 6.16 5.86
CA ASN A 9 -13.92 5.84 7.08
C ASN A 9 -15.35 5.42 6.70
N PRO A 10 -15.71 4.12 6.80
CA PRO A 10 -14.87 2.98 7.20
C PRO A 10 -13.77 2.64 6.19
N VAL A 11 -12.75 1.89 6.65
CA VAL A 11 -11.67 1.35 5.81
C VAL A 11 -12.25 0.35 4.80
N LEU A 12 -11.71 0.30 3.58
CA LEU A 12 -12.16 -0.63 2.53
C LEU A 12 -11.51 -2.02 2.70
N ASP A 13 -11.71 -2.64 3.84
CA ASP A 13 -11.15 -3.95 4.21
C ASP A 13 -12.16 -5.09 4.18
N ASN A 14 -13.42 -4.81 3.88
CA ASN A 14 -14.49 -5.78 3.76
C ASN A 14 -15.46 -5.42 2.62
N LYS A 15 -16.19 -6.44 2.14
CA LYS A 15 -17.14 -6.30 1.02
C LYS A 15 -18.19 -5.23 1.27
N GLY A 16 -18.75 -5.14 2.48
CA GLY A 16 -19.79 -4.17 2.81
C GLY A 16 -19.33 -2.71 2.68
N ALA A 17 -18.10 -2.39 3.09
CA ALA A 17 -17.52 -1.08 2.92
C ALA A 17 -17.34 -0.73 1.42
N LEU A 18 -16.89 -1.71 0.63
CA LEU A 18 -16.69 -1.55 -0.81
C LEU A 18 -18.01 -1.34 -1.55
N ASP A 19 -19.04 -2.13 -1.25
CA ASP A 19 -20.37 -2.02 -1.83
C ASP A 19 -21.01 -0.68 -1.48
N SER A 20 -20.85 -0.20 -0.23
CA SER A 20 -21.29 1.12 0.20
C SER A 20 -20.63 2.26 -0.60
N LEU A 21 -19.31 2.15 -0.86
CA LEU A 21 -18.60 3.11 -1.70
C LEU A 21 -19.18 3.13 -3.12
N LYS A 22 -19.37 1.96 -3.73
CA LYS A 22 -19.93 1.84 -5.07
C LYS A 22 -21.33 2.42 -5.16
N PHE A 23 -22.19 2.10 -4.20
CA PHE A 23 -23.55 2.65 -4.15
C PHE A 23 -23.56 4.18 -4.09
N ARG A 24 -22.70 4.76 -3.24
CA ARG A 24 -22.58 6.23 -3.09
C ARG A 24 -21.97 6.91 -4.31
N SER A 25 -21.24 6.19 -5.15
CA SER A 25 -20.60 6.70 -6.35
C SER A 25 -21.39 6.43 -7.65
N ALA A 26 -22.47 5.65 -7.61
CA ALA A 26 -23.20 5.20 -8.81
C ALA A 26 -23.75 6.36 -9.66
N ASP A 27 -24.20 7.45 -9.02
CA ASP A 27 -24.77 8.62 -9.71
C ASP A 27 -23.75 9.72 -10.00
N LYS A 28 -22.45 9.46 -9.85
CA LYS A 28 -21.41 10.47 -10.07
C LYS A 28 -20.91 10.46 -11.51
N MET A 29 -20.53 11.63 -12.00
CA MET A 29 -19.97 11.81 -13.35
C MET A 29 -18.58 11.19 -13.51
N VAL A 30 -17.93 10.82 -12.39
CA VAL A 30 -16.58 10.25 -12.37
C VAL A 30 -16.66 8.77 -12.02
N GLU A 31 -16.04 7.94 -12.83
CA GLU A 31 -15.91 6.51 -12.57
C GLU A 31 -14.88 6.26 -11.46
N PHE A 32 -15.27 5.45 -10.48
CA PHE A 32 -14.47 5.12 -9.29
C PHE A 32 -13.86 3.73 -9.40
N PHE A 33 -12.56 3.64 -9.17
CA PHE A 33 -11.81 2.40 -9.11
C PHE A 33 -11.31 2.18 -7.68
N PRO A 34 -11.99 1.33 -6.88
CA PRO A 34 -11.61 1.12 -5.49
C PRO A 34 -10.34 0.27 -5.39
N ILE A 35 -9.38 0.77 -4.63
CA ILE A 35 -8.23 0.01 -4.14
C ILE A 35 -8.62 -0.46 -2.74
N ALA A 36 -8.71 -1.78 -2.53
CA ALA A 36 -9.06 -2.34 -1.24
C ALA A 36 -7.87 -2.44 -0.30
N SER A 37 -8.13 -2.57 0.99
CA SER A 37 -7.09 -2.78 1.98
C SER A 37 -6.39 -4.12 1.78
N LEU A 38 -5.07 -4.13 1.84
CA LEU A 38 -4.28 -5.35 1.79
C LEU A 38 -4.34 -6.09 3.12
N THR A 39 -4.35 -5.34 4.23
CA THR A 39 -4.48 -5.92 5.58
C THR A 39 -5.73 -5.38 6.28
N VAL A 40 -6.26 -6.17 7.23
CA VAL A 40 -7.41 -5.77 8.04
C VAL A 40 -7.10 -4.46 8.77
N GLY A 41 -7.99 -3.48 8.65
CA GLY A 41 -7.82 -2.14 9.24
C GLY A 41 -6.59 -1.37 8.76
N THR A 42 -5.90 -1.82 7.70
CA THR A 42 -4.58 -1.28 7.29
C THR A 42 -3.53 -1.34 8.41
N GLU A 43 -3.52 -2.40 9.21
CA GLU A 43 -2.61 -2.53 10.37
C GLU A 43 -1.30 -3.27 10.03
N GLY A 44 -1.20 -3.87 8.84
CA GLY A 44 0.02 -4.54 8.36
C GLY A 44 0.27 -5.91 9.00
N MET A 45 -0.72 -6.51 9.67
CA MET A 45 -0.59 -7.76 10.41
C MET A 45 -1.28 -8.94 9.70
N ASP A 46 -2.59 -8.88 9.55
CA ASP A 46 -3.38 -9.94 8.95
C ASP A 46 -3.91 -9.49 7.58
N ILE A 47 -3.79 -10.35 6.57
CA ILE A 47 -4.33 -10.05 5.24
C ILE A 47 -5.85 -9.99 5.27
N SER A 48 -6.43 -9.09 4.50
CA SER A 48 -7.87 -8.96 4.31
C SER A 48 -8.42 -10.14 3.48
N GLU A 49 -9.75 -10.27 3.41
CA GLU A 49 -10.44 -11.23 2.53
C GLU A 49 -10.32 -10.80 1.06
N MET A 50 -9.10 -10.90 0.52
CA MET A 50 -8.74 -10.34 -0.79
C MET A 50 -9.59 -10.89 -1.94
N ALA A 51 -9.99 -12.18 -1.85
CA ALA A 51 -10.82 -12.80 -2.89
C ALA A 51 -12.21 -12.15 -2.94
N ASP A 52 -12.85 -11.98 -1.80
CA ASP A 52 -14.18 -11.34 -1.69
C ASP A 52 -14.13 -9.86 -2.11
N LEU A 53 -13.05 -9.17 -1.75
CA LEU A 53 -12.83 -7.78 -2.16
C LEU A 53 -12.61 -7.66 -3.66
N LYS A 54 -11.88 -8.60 -4.28
CA LYS A 54 -11.71 -8.65 -5.73
C LYS A 54 -13.02 -8.91 -6.45
N GLU A 55 -13.82 -9.87 -5.98
CA GLU A 55 -15.15 -10.14 -6.50
C GLU A 55 -16.10 -8.95 -6.37
N ALA A 56 -16.01 -8.22 -5.24
CA ALA A 56 -16.73 -6.97 -5.03
C ALA A 56 -16.23 -5.82 -5.92
N GLY A 57 -15.14 -6.02 -6.70
CA GLY A 57 -14.64 -5.12 -7.73
C GLY A 57 -13.48 -4.24 -7.31
N ALA A 58 -12.70 -4.64 -6.33
CA ALA A 58 -11.42 -4.01 -6.08
C ALA A 58 -10.47 -4.21 -7.28
N VAL A 59 -9.82 -3.14 -7.71
CA VAL A 59 -8.89 -3.16 -8.86
C VAL A 59 -7.47 -3.48 -8.43
N ALA A 60 -7.11 -3.14 -7.19
CA ALA A 60 -5.79 -3.36 -6.60
C ALA A 60 -5.92 -3.44 -5.07
N PHE A 61 -4.82 -3.77 -4.39
CA PHE A 61 -4.74 -3.84 -2.93
C PHE A 61 -3.62 -2.96 -2.40
N SER A 62 -3.89 -2.26 -1.29
CA SER A 62 -2.93 -1.33 -0.68
C SER A 62 -3.28 -1.10 0.79
N ASP A 63 -2.29 -0.74 1.62
CA ASP A 63 -2.54 -0.12 2.92
C ASP A 63 -2.33 1.40 2.90
N GLY A 64 -2.32 1.97 1.68
CA GLY A 64 -2.15 3.40 1.47
C GLY A 64 -0.74 3.87 1.86
N LYS A 65 -0.67 4.87 2.74
CA LYS A 65 0.61 5.41 3.22
C LYS A 65 1.27 4.57 4.31
N LYS A 66 0.60 3.52 4.80
CA LYS A 66 1.16 2.63 5.81
C LYS A 66 1.99 1.54 5.14
N SER A 67 3.31 1.60 5.32
CA SER A 67 4.21 0.56 4.84
C SER A 67 4.07 -0.72 5.67
N ILE A 68 3.95 -1.86 5.02
CA ILE A 68 3.90 -3.17 5.66
C ILE A 68 5.32 -3.60 6.03
N GLN A 69 5.57 -3.77 7.33
CA GLN A 69 6.91 -4.09 7.84
C GLN A 69 7.23 -5.59 7.75
N HIS A 70 6.23 -6.45 7.87
CA HIS A 70 6.42 -7.89 7.91
C HIS A 70 6.51 -8.52 6.52
N ALA A 71 7.69 -8.98 6.15
CA ALA A 71 7.95 -9.67 4.87
C ALA A 71 7.03 -10.87 4.64
N GLY A 72 6.68 -11.61 5.71
CA GLY A 72 5.77 -12.76 5.63
C GLY A 72 4.33 -12.38 5.25
N VAL A 73 3.86 -11.20 5.65
CA VAL A 73 2.54 -10.67 5.27
C VAL A 73 2.55 -10.29 3.79
N ILE A 74 3.54 -9.53 3.33
CA ILE A 74 3.69 -9.16 1.93
C ILE A 74 3.83 -10.40 1.02
N LYS A 75 4.66 -11.38 1.42
CA LYS A 75 4.82 -12.63 0.67
C LYS A 75 3.48 -13.35 0.48
N ARG A 76 2.68 -13.46 1.55
CA ARG A 76 1.33 -14.07 1.46
C ARG A 76 0.42 -13.27 0.53
N ALA A 77 0.42 -11.94 0.66
CA ALA A 77 -0.37 -11.07 -0.19
C ALA A 77 0.00 -11.20 -1.66
N PHE A 78 1.27 -11.23 -2.02
CA PHE A 78 1.72 -11.46 -3.40
C PHE A 78 1.26 -12.82 -3.94
N ARG A 79 1.32 -13.86 -3.12
CA ARG A 79 0.83 -15.18 -3.51
C ARG A 79 -0.67 -15.17 -3.83
N TYR A 80 -1.48 -14.43 -3.05
CA TYR A 80 -2.90 -14.27 -3.33
C TYR A 80 -3.15 -13.43 -4.58
N THR A 81 -2.49 -12.29 -4.74
CA THR A 81 -2.69 -11.41 -5.90
C THR A 81 -2.25 -12.03 -7.21
N SER A 82 -1.21 -12.88 -7.21
CA SER A 82 -0.79 -13.59 -8.42
C SER A 82 -1.86 -14.56 -8.91
N THR A 83 -2.58 -15.25 -8.01
CA THR A 83 -3.67 -16.17 -8.40
C THR A 83 -4.93 -15.46 -8.90
N MET A 84 -5.13 -14.20 -8.52
CA MET A 84 -6.32 -13.41 -8.86
C MET A 84 -6.09 -12.41 -10.01
N ASP A 85 -4.92 -12.44 -10.64
CA ASP A 85 -4.49 -11.44 -11.63
C ASP A 85 -4.70 -9.99 -11.14
N SER A 86 -4.28 -9.73 -9.91
CA SER A 86 -4.39 -8.42 -9.27
C SER A 86 -3.01 -7.86 -8.91
N MET A 87 -2.95 -6.58 -8.53
CA MET A 87 -1.69 -5.93 -8.16
C MET A 87 -1.72 -5.42 -6.72
N ILE A 88 -0.54 -5.31 -6.13
CA ILE A 88 -0.33 -4.59 -4.87
C ILE A 88 0.22 -3.20 -5.18
N VAL A 89 -0.35 -2.19 -4.53
CA VAL A 89 0.19 -0.82 -4.52
C VAL A 89 0.78 -0.58 -3.14
N ASN A 90 2.11 -0.48 -3.04
CA ASN A 90 2.79 -0.31 -1.77
C ASN A 90 3.58 1.00 -1.70
N HIS A 91 3.67 1.55 -0.50
CA HIS A 91 4.54 2.67 -0.15
C HIS A 91 5.71 2.11 0.66
N PRO A 92 6.88 1.88 0.03
CA PRO A 92 8.00 1.24 0.70
C PRO A 92 8.61 2.20 1.72
N ASN A 93 8.68 1.81 2.97
CA ASN A 93 9.36 2.56 4.02
C ASN A 93 9.64 1.64 5.21
N ASP A 94 10.89 1.46 5.57
CA ASP A 94 11.26 0.77 6.79
C ASP A 94 11.11 1.71 7.98
N LYS A 95 10.13 1.42 8.85
CA LYS A 95 9.84 2.26 10.02
C LYS A 95 10.95 2.26 11.06
N THR A 96 11.78 1.22 11.09
CA THR A 96 12.90 1.15 12.04
C THR A 96 14.03 2.08 11.66
N LEU A 97 14.16 2.38 10.35
CA LEU A 97 15.15 3.32 9.82
C LEU A 97 14.60 4.75 9.73
N SER A 98 13.32 4.90 9.36
CA SER A 98 12.68 6.21 9.27
C SER A 98 12.33 6.81 10.64
N GLU A 99 12.09 5.95 11.64
CA GLU A 99 11.76 6.33 13.03
C GLU A 99 10.77 7.53 13.12
N THR A 100 11.22 8.63 13.74
CA THR A 100 10.47 9.89 13.91
C THR A 100 10.94 10.99 12.97
N GLY A 101 11.61 10.63 11.87
CA GLY A 101 12.02 11.59 10.84
C GLY A 101 10.82 12.31 10.24
N ILE A 102 10.98 13.59 9.94
CA ILE A 102 9.90 14.46 9.43
C ILE A 102 10.17 14.99 8.02
N MET A 103 11.39 14.83 7.54
CA MET A 103 11.81 15.21 6.19
C MET A 103 12.93 14.27 5.72
N ASN A 104 13.27 14.29 4.45
CA ASN A 104 14.39 13.52 3.95
C ASN A 104 15.71 13.98 4.54
N GLU A 105 16.60 13.02 4.80
CA GLU A 105 17.95 13.30 5.24
C GLU A 105 18.71 14.04 4.14
N SER A 106 19.19 15.23 4.47
CA SER A 106 19.91 16.11 3.55
C SER A 106 20.74 17.13 4.33
N ALA A 107 21.55 17.91 3.63
CA ALA A 107 22.27 19.04 4.23
C ALA A 107 21.30 20.06 4.85
N GLU A 108 20.14 20.26 4.23
CA GLU A 108 19.09 21.16 4.71
C GLU A 108 18.46 20.66 6.00
N SER A 109 18.17 19.34 6.11
CA SER A 109 17.64 18.78 7.36
C SER A 109 18.60 18.94 8.52
N ALA A 110 19.91 18.71 8.26
CA ALA A 110 20.96 18.90 9.25
C ALA A 110 21.09 20.38 9.65
N PHE A 111 21.05 21.30 8.67
CA PHE A 111 21.12 22.74 8.92
C PHE A 111 19.95 23.25 9.76
N MET A 112 18.74 22.72 9.52
CA MET A 112 17.54 23.07 10.29
C MET A 112 17.43 22.35 11.63
N GLY A 113 18.36 21.44 11.96
CA GLY A 113 18.31 20.62 13.18
C GLY A 113 17.12 19.65 13.20
N MET A 114 16.58 19.30 12.02
CA MET A 114 15.47 18.40 11.89
C MET A 114 15.95 16.97 11.67
N LYS A 115 15.24 15.99 12.28
CA LYS A 115 15.56 14.58 12.08
C LYS A 115 15.19 14.17 10.66
N GLY A 116 16.20 13.75 9.90
CA GLY A 116 16.04 13.25 8.55
C GLY A 116 15.55 11.79 8.51
N ILE A 117 14.88 11.42 7.41
CA ILE A 117 14.57 10.05 7.03
C ILE A 117 15.62 9.64 6.00
N PRO A 118 16.44 8.61 6.27
CA PRO A 118 17.44 8.17 5.32
C PRO A 118 16.76 7.52 4.09
N GLY A 119 17.22 7.82 2.88
CA GLY A 119 16.74 7.20 1.65
C GLY A 119 16.82 5.67 1.67
N LEU A 120 17.79 5.14 2.42
CA LEU A 120 17.96 3.72 2.67
C LEU A 120 16.69 3.03 3.24
N ALA A 121 15.84 3.75 3.97
CA ALA A 121 14.58 3.21 4.49
C ALA A 121 13.62 2.80 3.36
N GLU A 122 13.55 3.60 2.29
CA GLU A 122 12.77 3.27 1.08
C GLU A 122 13.46 2.17 0.26
N GLU A 123 14.77 2.27 0.05
CA GLU A 123 15.54 1.35 -0.77
C GLU A 123 15.49 -0.10 -0.25
N ILE A 124 15.71 -0.31 1.04
CA ILE A 124 15.65 -1.64 1.68
C ILE A 124 14.24 -2.23 1.57
N SER A 125 13.21 -1.43 1.88
CA SER A 125 11.83 -1.87 1.76
C SER A 125 11.46 -2.23 0.31
N LEU A 126 11.84 -1.38 -0.63
CA LEU A 126 11.57 -1.61 -2.05
C LEU A 126 12.29 -2.86 -2.56
N HIS A 127 13.57 -3.02 -2.22
CA HIS A 127 14.34 -4.19 -2.64
C HIS A 127 13.74 -5.49 -2.11
N ARG A 128 13.35 -5.52 -0.85
CA ARG A 128 12.60 -6.65 -0.26
C ARG A 128 11.33 -6.96 -1.05
N ASP A 129 10.53 -5.94 -1.34
CA ASP A 129 9.24 -6.09 -1.99
C ASP A 129 9.39 -6.57 -3.45
N LEU A 130 10.39 -6.05 -4.17
CA LEU A 130 10.71 -6.50 -5.52
C LEU A 130 11.13 -7.97 -5.57
N GLN A 131 12.01 -8.41 -4.66
CA GLN A 131 12.42 -9.81 -4.56
C GLN A 131 11.22 -10.74 -4.26
N LEU A 132 10.33 -10.32 -3.35
CA LEU A 132 9.14 -11.10 -3.02
C LEU A 132 8.11 -11.10 -4.15
N CYS A 133 7.99 -10.00 -4.89
CA CYS A 133 7.14 -9.89 -6.07
C CYS A 133 7.61 -10.84 -7.17
N GLU A 134 8.90 -10.83 -7.50
CA GLU A 134 9.52 -11.73 -8.47
C GLU A 134 9.36 -13.20 -8.06
N TYR A 135 9.64 -13.51 -6.79
CA TYR A 135 9.51 -14.89 -6.27
C TYR A 135 8.08 -15.46 -6.42
N ASN A 136 7.04 -14.62 -6.37
CA ASN A 136 5.64 -15.05 -6.47
C ASN A 136 5.02 -14.81 -7.86
N ASP A 137 5.78 -14.35 -8.85
CA ASP A 137 5.27 -13.95 -10.17
C ASP A 137 4.05 -13.00 -10.06
N ALA A 138 4.17 -11.99 -9.20
CA ALA A 138 3.11 -11.06 -8.86
C ALA A 138 3.31 -9.69 -9.53
N LYS A 139 2.35 -8.79 -9.32
CA LYS A 139 2.40 -7.41 -9.84
C LYS A 139 2.51 -6.42 -8.68
N LEU A 140 3.49 -5.55 -8.74
CA LEU A 140 3.74 -4.50 -7.76
C LEU A 140 3.79 -3.14 -8.44
N LEU A 141 3.06 -2.17 -7.89
CA LEU A 141 3.23 -0.74 -8.12
C LEU A 141 3.78 -0.11 -6.84
N SER A 142 4.99 0.42 -6.91
CA SER A 142 5.60 1.09 -5.76
C SER A 142 5.46 2.61 -5.88
N HIS A 143 4.97 3.25 -4.82
CA HIS A 143 4.91 4.70 -4.71
C HIS A 143 6.04 5.18 -3.79
N MET A 144 7.05 5.81 -4.36
CA MET A 144 8.21 6.33 -3.64
C MET A 144 8.03 7.82 -3.36
N GLY A 145 8.37 8.25 -2.13
CA GLY A 145 8.17 9.63 -1.70
C GLY A 145 9.31 10.58 -2.11
N SER A 146 10.53 10.06 -2.26
CA SER A 146 11.72 10.90 -2.47
C SER A 146 12.91 10.13 -2.98
N GLY A 147 12.69 9.15 -3.83
CA GLY A 147 13.81 8.35 -4.31
C GLY A 147 14.92 9.20 -4.92
N TYR A 148 16.11 9.13 -4.36
CA TYR A 148 17.30 9.33 -5.16
C TYR A 148 17.34 8.19 -6.19
N ILE A 149 17.09 8.54 -7.42
CA ILE A 149 17.44 7.68 -8.56
C ILE A 149 18.90 8.02 -8.92
#